data_138a6ac79216cae610942607170a3e83
#
_entry.id   138a6ac79216cae610942607170a3e83
#
_cell.length_a   1.000
_cell.length_b   1.000
_cell.length_c   1.000
_cell.angle_alpha   90.00
_cell.angle_beta   90.00
_cell.angle_gamma   90.00
#
_symmetry.space_group_name_H-M   'P 1'
#
loop_
_entity.id
_entity.type
_entity.pdbx_description
1 polymer ?
#
loop_
_entity_poly.entity_id
_entity_poly.type
_entity_poly.pdbx_seq_one_letter_code
_entity_poly.pdbx_strand_id
1 'polypeptide(L)'
;MINLADIRDSKERFDNRYSLIDKIGGGGFSEVWLAHDNNAGIDVALKIYTPNGELDEEGKDDFKREFARLCGLNHSNIIHAIGFGIHKGELPYLAMSVCKNGSARKLIGNFEEEQLWSFIEQVALGLQYLHAHGITHQDIKPDNILTNSDGQYLIIDFGISTKTRNTLKKSNKGAVGGGTPWYMSVESFGIESSDIHARDIWAFGATLYEIITGDVPFGQYGGVTQKAQNGKIPQIGNDVSVELKQLVYDCLALNAWDRPDADVLVKRAQDHIAGIMPPPSHNYKKVLMILSVLVLVATCFFTYPYIIPENKPHKEVALVKRNDSVYLAKINEAVSLTESEINKTELSNVDETTLCSAARIYADASSLDVTDSVKEKGTQMWVASQQVIDKVYDYLYNKGVEYGEIGAESASKEFSKRSVLLSDYVTSSKKRGSYILHKKTSRPVSSPCSGKTGIDCPESYITPSKDSCYNNEIPQTRK
;
A
#
# COMPACT_ATOMS: atom_id res chain seq x y z
N MET A 1 -4.74 39.50 9.63
CA MET A 1 -3.78 38.37 9.54
C MET A 1 -2.72 38.62 10.58
N ILE A 2 -2.52 37.71 11.52
CA ILE A 2 -1.53 37.84 12.62
C ILE A 2 -0.13 37.73 11.98
N ASN A 3 0.73 38.73 12.24
CA ASN A 3 2.12 38.71 11.79
C ASN A 3 3.00 38.13 12.90
N LEU A 4 3.62 36.99 12.68
CA LEU A 4 4.45 36.31 13.68
C LEU A 4 5.74 37.08 14.01
N ALA A 5 6.28 37.84 13.04
CA ALA A 5 7.45 38.68 13.31
C ALA A 5 7.10 39.82 14.29
N ASP A 6 5.90 40.39 14.22
CA ASP A 6 5.48 41.42 15.16
C ASP A 6 5.34 40.87 16.59
N ILE A 7 4.86 39.61 16.76
CA ILE A 7 4.81 38.91 18.06
C ILE A 7 6.21 38.75 18.62
N ARG A 8 7.19 38.33 17.81
CA ARG A 8 8.60 38.19 18.21
C ARG A 8 9.16 39.56 18.67
N ASP A 9 8.96 40.58 17.83
CA ASP A 9 9.59 41.90 18.04
C ASP A 9 8.96 42.66 19.25
N SER A 10 7.65 42.48 19.48
CA SER A 10 6.95 43.03 20.66
C SER A 10 7.26 42.28 21.96
N LYS A 11 7.96 41.14 21.91
CA LYS A 11 8.19 40.22 23.02
C LYS A 11 6.88 39.69 23.65
N GLU A 12 5.77 39.73 22.91
CA GLU A 12 4.54 39.06 23.30
C GLU A 12 4.75 37.54 23.25
N ARG A 13 4.15 36.81 24.21
CA ARG A 13 4.21 35.34 24.20
C ARG A 13 3.15 34.78 23.25
N PHE A 14 3.60 34.02 22.28
CA PHE A 14 2.68 33.25 21.44
C PHE A 14 1.93 32.24 22.32
N ASP A 15 0.62 32.26 22.26
CA ASP A 15 -0.30 31.45 23.08
C ASP A 15 -0.04 31.55 24.61
N ASN A 16 0.38 32.72 25.08
CA ASN A 16 0.78 33.01 26.49
C ASN A 16 1.88 32.09 27.03
N ARG A 17 2.54 31.31 26.21
CA ARG A 17 3.50 30.27 26.58
C ARG A 17 4.86 30.39 25.90
N TYR A 18 4.88 30.62 24.61
CA TYR A 18 6.10 30.50 23.80
C TYR A 18 6.67 31.87 23.44
N SER A 19 7.95 32.10 23.76
CA SER A 19 8.69 33.27 23.27
C SER A 19 9.34 32.90 21.94
N LEU A 20 8.89 33.51 20.83
CA LEU A 20 9.46 33.28 19.50
C LEU A 20 10.88 33.87 19.44
N ILE A 21 11.84 33.07 18.92
CA ILE A 21 13.26 33.46 18.82
C ILE A 21 13.58 33.74 17.35
N ASP A 22 13.66 32.73 16.52
CA ASP A 22 14.02 32.82 15.12
C ASP A 22 13.15 31.92 14.23
N LYS A 23 12.91 32.37 13.00
CA LYS A 23 12.27 31.53 11.99
C LYS A 23 13.32 30.57 11.41
N ILE A 24 13.11 29.27 11.63
CA ILE A 24 14.04 28.19 11.23
C ILE A 24 13.58 27.40 10.00
N GLY A 25 12.35 27.63 9.54
CA GLY A 25 11.82 26.96 8.37
C GLY A 25 10.43 27.47 8.00
N GLY A 26 9.85 26.87 6.96
CA GLY A 26 8.48 27.16 6.56
C GLY A 26 8.24 26.92 5.08
N GLY A 27 6.98 26.98 4.69
CA GLY A 27 6.48 26.83 3.34
C GLY A 27 5.20 27.63 3.11
N GLY A 28 4.46 27.29 2.06
CA GLY A 28 3.27 28.06 1.66
C GLY A 28 2.12 28.06 2.68
N PHE A 29 2.14 27.21 3.72
CA PHE A 29 1.00 27.02 4.65
C PHE A 29 1.41 26.94 6.11
N SER A 30 2.69 27.03 6.42
CA SER A 30 3.19 27.00 7.78
C SER A 30 4.56 27.64 7.91
N GLU A 31 4.84 28.17 9.08
CA GLU A 31 6.16 28.64 9.47
C GLU A 31 6.64 27.80 10.65
N VAL A 32 7.95 27.51 10.69
CA VAL A 32 8.59 26.82 11.82
C VAL A 32 9.51 27.83 12.52
N TRP A 33 9.25 28.03 13.78
CA TRP A 33 9.98 28.94 14.63
C TRP A 33 10.73 28.19 15.71
N LEU A 34 11.99 28.55 15.97
CA LEU A 34 12.62 28.27 17.24
C LEU A 34 11.95 29.13 18.30
N ALA A 35 11.47 28.54 19.37
CA ALA A 35 10.80 29.23 20.45
C ALA A 35 11.22 28.68 21.80
N HIS A 36 11.21 29.54 22.84
CA HIS A 36 11.38 29.10 24.22
C HIS A 36 10.02 28.84 24.86
N ASP A 37 9.80 27.62 25.33
CA ASP A 37 8.65 27.27 26.15
C ASP A 37 8.82 27.75 27.59
N ASN A 38 8.20 28.85 27.95
CA ASN A 38 8.35 29.45 29.26
C ASN A 38 7.76 28.62 30.42
N ASN A 39 6.88 27.64 30.09
CA ASN A 39 6.30 26.76 31.11
C ASN A 39 7.21 25.56 31.38
N ALA A 40 7.84 25.01 30.35
CA ALA A 40 8.72 23.85 30.47
C ALA A 40 10.20 24.23 30.65
N GLY A 41 10.58 25.51 30.38
CA GLY A 41 11.96 25.99 30.45
C GLY A 41 12.88 25.37 29.38
N ILE A 42 12.36 24.99 28.22
CA ILE A 42 13.11 24.36 27.14
C ILE A 42 12.86 25.05 25.81
N ASP A 43 13.81 24.89 24.89
CA ASP A 43 13.61 25.32 23.50
C ASP A 43 12.85 24.28 22.72
N VAL A 44 11.93 24.73 21.87
CA VAL A 44 11.05 23.91 21.02
C VAL A 44 11.06 24.44 19.59
N ALA A 45 10.81 23.54 18.62
CA ALA A 45 10.43 23.91 17.27
C ALA A 45 8.90 24.06 17.22
N LEU A 46 8.44 25.27 16.98
CA LEU A 46 7.01 25.59 16.94
C LEU A 46 6.57 25.73 15.49
N LYS A 47 5.87 24.73 14.98
CA LYS A 47 5.27 24.75 13.64
C LYS A 47 3.90 25.40 13.71
N ILE A 48 3.78 26.59 13.14
CA ILE A 48 2.58 27.42 13.15
C ILE A 48 1.94 27.35 11.76
N TYR A 49 0.69 26.92 11.71
CA TYR A 49 -0.06 26.83 10.46
C TYR A 49 -0.76 28.15 10.20
N THR A 50 -0.65 28.63 8.94
CA THR A 50 -1.27 29.88 8.48
C THR A 50 -2.33 29.53 7.45
N PRO A 51 -3.56 29.16 7.86
CA PRO A 51 -4.62 28.79 6.92
C PRO A 51 -5.05 30.01 6.09
N ASN A 52 -5.39 29.80 4.83
CA ASN A 52 -5.89 30.82 3.91
C ASN A 52 -7.35 31.23 4.22
N GLY A 53 -7.75 31.28 5.46
CA GLY A 53 -9.08 31.63 5.96
C GLY A 53 -9.29 31.15 7.37
N GLU A 54 -10.39 31.59 8.00
CA GLU A 54 -10.76 31.13 9.33
C GLU A 54 -11.10 29.64 9.32
N LEU A 55 -10.61 28.92 10.33
CA LEU A 55 -11.03 27.54 10.59
C LEU A 55 -12.42 27.59 11.24
N ASP A 56 -13.36 26.85 10.65
CA ASP A 56 -14.64 26.60 11.31
C ASP A 56 -14.44 25.64 12.52
N GLU A 57 -15.45 25.51 13.34
CA GLU A 57 -15.34 24.69 14.56
C GLU A 57 -15.06 23.21 14.24
N GLU A 58 -15.61 22.67 13.13
CA GLU A 58 -15.32 21.32 12.68
C GLU A 58 -13.83 21.15 12.35
N GLY A 59 -13.26 22.10 11.61
CA GLY A 59 -11.83 22.08 11.27
C GLY A 59 -10.92 22.23 12.49
N LYS A 60 -11.32 23.00 13.50
CA LYS A 60 -10.59 23.10 14.78
C LYS A 60 -10.63 21.79 15.56
N ASP A 61 -11.77 21.11 15.58
CA ASP A 61 -11.92 19.84 16.28
C ASP A 61 -11.20 18.69 15.55
N ASP A 62 -11.23 18.68 14.21
CA ASP A 62 -10.43 17.74 13.41
C ASP A 62 -8.94 17.94 13.69
N PHE A 63 -8.47 19.20 13.70
CA PHE A 63 -7.09 19.52 14.06
C PHE A 63 -6.74 19.00 15.46
N LYS A 64 -7.53 19.31 16.48
CA LYS A 64 -7.26 18.90 17.87
C LYS A 64 -7.20 17.37 18.00
N ARG A 65 -8.14 16.63 17.40
CA ARG A 65 -8.17 15.16 17.45
C ARG A 65 -6.93 14.54 16.81
N GLU A 66 -6.53 15.04 15.67
CA GLU A 66 -5.39 14.52 14.93
C GLU A 66 -4.08 14.80 15.65
N PHE A 67 -3.89 16.02 16.12
CA PHE A 67 -2.67 16.41 16.84
C PHE A 67 -2.58 15.79 18.24
N ALA A 68 -3.68 15.56 18.92
CA ALA A 68 -3.70 14.78 20.17
C ALA A 68 -3.20 13.35 19.94
N ARG A 69 -3.56 12.73 18.79
CA ARG A 69 -3.05 11.41 18.41
C ARG A 69 -1.53 11.45 18.17
N LEU A 70 -1.03 12.48 17.49
CA LEU A 70 0.40 12.64 17.22
C LEU A 70 1.23 12.82 18.51
N CYS A 71 0.73 13.57 19.47
CA CYS A 71 1.37 13.73 20.78
C CYS A 71 1.44 12.43 21.60
N GLY A 72 0.61 11.43 21.27
CA GLY A 72 0.66 10.10 21.89
C GLY A 72 1.74 9.18 21.32
N LEU A 73 2.39 9.56 20.22
CA LEU A 73 3.43 8.73 19.60
C LEU A 73 4.78 8.97 20.29
N ASN A 74 5.47 7.87 20.58
CA ASN A 74 6.79 7.92 21.22
C ASN A 74 7.69 6.84 20.60
N HIS A 75 8.66 7.27 19.79
CA HIS A 75 9.62 6.39 19.13
C HIS A 75 10.92 7.16 18.85
N SER A 76 12.09 6.49 18.95
CA SER A 76 13.42 7.10 18.78
C SER A 76 13.64 7.74 17.42
N ASN A 77 12.97 7.24 16.37
CA ASN A 77 13.12 7.71 14.98
C ASN A 77 11.91 8.53 14.48
N ILE A 78 11.11 9.04 15.41
CA ILE A 78 9.98 9.94 15.13
C ILE A 78 10.13 11.18 15.99
N ILE A 79 9.89 12.35 15.42
CA ILE A 79 9.95 13.60 16.17
C ILE A 79 8.92 13.57 17.32
N HIS A 80 9.37 13.91 18.50
CA HIS A 80 8.48 13.97 19.66
C HIS A 80 7.65 15.25 19.63
N ALA A 81 6.32 15.10 19.58
CA ALA A 81 5.37 16.19 19.71
C ALA A 81 5.15 16.51 21.20
N ILE A 82 5.52 17.72 21.61
CA ILE A 82 5.49 18.18 23.02
C ILE A 82 4.11 18.73 23.38
N GLY A 83 3.42 19.32 22.41
CA GLY A 83 2.10 19.91 22.61
C GLY A 83 1.57 20.58 21.36
N PHE A 84 0.30 20.95 21.39
CA PHE A 84 -0.39 21.62 20.29
C PHE A 84 -1.46 22.58 20.83
N GLY A 85 -1.92 23.50 19.98
CA GLY A 85 -2.99 24.44 20.33
C GLY A 85 -3.44 25.26 19.14
N ILE A 86 -4.32 26.23 19.41
CA ILE A 86 -4.80 27.21 18.42
C ILE A 86 -4.69 28.59 19.04
N HIS A 87 -3.66 29.36 18.64
CA HIS A 87 -3.42 30.70 19.16
C HIS A 87 -4.51 31.66 18.69
N LYS A 88 -5.12 32.38 19.64
CA LYS A 88 -6.21 33.36 19.42
C LYS A 88 -7.39 32.82 18.59
N GLY A 89 -7.57 31.48 18.55
CA GLY A 89 -8.62 30.83 17.76
C GLY A 89 -8.37 30.75 16.25
N GLU A 90 -7.21 31.25 15.77
CA GLU A 90 -6.92 31.42 14.33
C GLU A 90 -5.72 30.59 13.85
N LEU A 91 -4.66 30.50 14.65
CA LEU A 91 -3.39 29.89 14.25
C LEU A 91 -3.15 28.55 14.95
N PRO A 92 -3.46 27.41 14.31
CA PRO A 92 -3.08 26.11 14.82
C PRO A 92 -1.56 25.97 14.90
N TYR A 93 -1.05 25.29 15.92
CA TYR A 93 0.37 25.05 16.06
C TYR A 93 0.68 23.70 16.69
N LEU A 94 1.88 23.20 16.37
CA LEU A 94 2.48 22.01 16.97
C LEU A 94 3.85 22.39 17.53
N ALA A 95 4.07 22.12 18.82
CA ALA A 95 5.37 22.23 19.48
C ALA A 95 6.06 20.86 19.45
N MET A 96 7.31 20.81 19.04
CA MET A 96 8.09 19.58 18.92
C MET A 96 9.55 19.79 19.34
N SER A 97 10.28 18.70 19.51
CA SER A 97 11.70 18.73 19.82
C SER A 97 12.52 19.46 18.74
N VAL A 98 13.58 20.15 19.14
CA VAL A 98 14.46 20.87 18.20
C VAL A 98 15.52 19.92 17.65
N CYS A 99 15.64 19.84 16.32
CA CYS A 99 16.72 19.15 15.62
C CYS A 99 17.70 20.18 15.06
N LYS A 100 18.92 20.22 15.62
CA LYS A 100 19.92 21.26 15.27
C LYS A 100 20.82 20.87 14.08
N ASN A 101 20.88 19.59 13.72
CA ASN A 101 21.82 19.09 12.71
C ASN A 101 21.25 19.11 11.28
N GLY A 102 20.07 19.70 11.09
CA GLY A 102 19.43 19.85 9.77
C GLY A 102 18.80 18.56 9.24
N SER A 103 18.51 18.52 7.94
CA SER A 103 17.79 17.40 7.30
C SER A 103 18.73 16.46 6.53
N ALA A 104 18.19 15.30 6.14
CA ALA A 104 18.88 14.32 5.31
C ALA A 104 19.29 14.84 3.92
N ARG A 105 18.87 16.05 3.52
CA ARG A 105 19.42 16.71 2.33
C ARG A 105 20.95 16.84 2.35
N LYS A 106 21.56 16.86 3.52
CA LYS A 106 23.02 16.89 3.66
C LYS A 106 23.70 15.61 3.19
N LEU A 107 22.95 14.51 3.07
CA LEU A 107 23.47 13.24 2.58
C LEU A 107 23.51 13.18 1.05
N ILE A 108 22.79 14.05 0.34
CA ILE A 108 22.71 14.01 -1.12
C ILE A 108 24.10 14.19 -1.71
N GLY A 109 24.62 13.12 -2.36
CA GLY A 109 25.95 13.08 -2.95
C GLY A 109 27.12 13.17 -1.94
N ASN A 110 26.83 13.06 -0.63
CA ASN A 110 27.82 13.20 0.44
C ASN A 110 27.51 12.24 1.58
N PHE A 111 27.76 10.96 1.39
CA PHE A 111 27.50 9.89 2.35
C PHE A 111 28.58 8.81 2.28
N GLU A 112 28.78 8.10 3.39
CA GLU A 112 29.45 6.80 3.43
C GLU A 112 28.38 5.70 3.39
N GLU A 113 28.63 4.58 2.71
CA GLU A 113 27.61 3.54 2.53
C GLU A 113 27.13 2.96 3.85
N GLU A 114 28.02 2.75 4.83
CA GLU A 114 27.67 2.29 6.19
C GLU A 114 26.76 3.29 6.91
N GLN A 115 27.01 4.59 6.72
CA GLN A 115 26.11 5.63 7.27
C GLN A 115 24.74 5.55 6.60
N LEU A 116 24.68 5.27 5.31
CA LEU A 116 23.41 5.14 4.59
C LEU A 116 22.63 3.92 5.04
N TRP A 117 23.30 2.80 5.36
CA TRP A 117 22.63 1.64 5.95
C TRP A 117 22.06 1.93 7.34
N SER A 118 22.80 2.67 8.18
CA SER A 118 22.26 3.14 9.47
C SER A 118 21.09 4.11 9.29
N PHE A 119 21.13 4.98 8.28
CA PHE A 119 20.02 5.85 7.91
C PHE A 119 18.79 5.03 7.49
N ILE A 120 18.98 4.00 6.65
CA ILE A 120 17.90 3.11 6.19
C ILE A 120 17.25 2.40 7.38
N GLU A 121 18.05 1.82 8.30
CA GLU A 121 17.53 1.16 9.50
C GLU A 121 16.65 2.11 10.30
N GLN A 122 17.16 3.29 10.62
CA GLN A 122 16.48 4.25 11.50
C GLN A 122 15.17 4.78 10.89
N VAL A 123 15.18 5.12 9.60
CA VAL A 123 13.96 5.57 8.91
C VAL A 123 12.96 4.43 8.77
N ALA A 124 13.42 3.22 8.44
CA ALA A 124 12.56 2.05 8.37
C ALA A 124 11.91 1.71 9.71
N LEU A 125 12.64 1.81 10.84
CA LEU A 125 12.08 1.65 12.19
C LEU A 125 11.00 2.69 12.50
N GLY A 126 11.22 3.94 12.08
CA GLY A 126 10.21 5.00 12.20
C GLY A 126 8.96 4.70 11.37
N LEU A 127 9.12 4.27 10.12
CA LEU A 127 8.01 3.88 9.24
C LEU A 127 7.27 2.65 9.78
N GLN A 128 7.98 1.63 10.24
CA GLN A 128 7.41 0.43 10.87
C GLN A 128 6.49 0.83 12.03
N TYR A 129 6.98 1.71 12.91
CA TYR A 129 6.20 2.20 14.04
C TYR A 129 4.93 2.95 13.59
N LEU A 130 5.03 3.88 12.62
CA LEU A 130 3.89 4.62 12.09
C LEU A 130 2.85 3.67 11.46
N HIS A 131 3.31 2.76 10.61
CA HIS A 131 2.45 1.80 9.91
C HIS A 131 1.74 0.86 10.88
N ALA A 132 2.41 0.39 11.94
CA ALA A 132 1.80 -0.42 13.01
C ALA A 132 0.69 0.34 13.77
N HIS A 133 0.74 1.69 13.81
CA HIS A 133 -0.29 2.54 14.38
C HIS A 133 -1.34 3.00 13.34
N GLY A 134 -1.32 2.44 12.12
CA GLY A 134 -2.24 2.80 11.04
C GLY A 134 -2.04 4.22 10.53
N ILE A 135 -0.82 4.76 10.62
CA ILE A 135 -0.45 6.09 10.15
C ILE A 135 0.43 5.95 8.92
N THR A 136 0.02 6.59 7.82
CA THR A 136 0.82 6.75 6.60
C THR A 136 1.36 8.16 6.54
N HIS A 137 2.64 8.31 6.24
CA HIS A 137 3.29 9.62 6.22
C HIS A 137 2.89 10.49 5.02
N GLN A 138 2.87 9.91 3.82
CA GLN A 138 2.46 10.51 2.53
C GLN A 138 3.37 11.65 1.99
N ASP A 139 4.46 12.00 2.66
CA ASP A 139 5.41 13.02 2.20
C ASP A 139 6.85 12.69 2.68
N ILE A 140 7.26 11.41 2.59
CA ILE A 140 8.65 11.01 2.86
C ILE A 140 9.56 11.62 1.80
N LYS A 141 10.56 12.38 2.27
CA LYS A 141 11.60 13.02 1.45
C LYS A 141 12.76 13.47 2.33
N PRO A 142 13.92 13.82 1.77
CA PRO A 142 15.08 14.23 2.57
C PRO A 142 14.81 15.41 3.52
N ASP A 143 13.91 16.33 3.14
CA ASP A 143 13.55 17.50 3.99
C ASP A 143 12.80 17.10 5.25
N ASN A 144 12.04 16.01 5.20
CA ASN A 144 11.17 15.54 6.29
C ASN A 144 11.83 14.46 7.17
N ILE A 145 13.14 14.29 7.04
CA ILE A 145 13.97 13.44 7.91
C ILE A 145 15.06 14.33 8.49
N LEU A 146 14.95 14.65 9.79
CA LEU A 146 15.90 15.51 10.48
C LEU A 146 16.93 14.69 11.28
N THR A 147 18.06 15.30 11.58
CA THR A 147 19.09 14.74 12.45
C THR A 147 19.12 15.49 13.79
N ASN A 148 18.97 14.76 14.90
CA ASN A 148 19.08 15.35 16.23
C ASN A 148 20.54 15.58 16.66
N SER A 149 20.75 16.10 17.88
CA SER A 149 22.10 16.34 18.46
C SER A 149 22.94 15.07 18.58
N ASP A 150 22.31 13.92 18.74
CA ASP A 150 22.94 12.61 18.97
C ASP A 150 23.25 11.88 17.66
N GLY A 151 22.95 12.52 16.51
CA GLY A 151 23.16 11.94 15.19
C GLY A 151 22.05 10.98 14.74
N GLN A 152 20.95 10.89 15.49
CA GLN A 152 19.82 10.04 15.12
C GLN A 152 18.93 10.72 14.10
N TYR A 153 18.41 9.94 13.16
CA TYR A 153 17.44 10.37 12.14
C TYR A 153 16.01 10.25 12.65
N LEU A 154 15.25 11.34 12.53
CA LEU A 154 13.87 11.44 12.97
C LEU A 154 12.96 11.85 11.82
N ILE A 155 11.90 11.09 11.60
CA ILE A 155 10.83 11.45 10.68
C ILE A 155 9.99 12.56 11.29
N ILE A 156 9.75 13.63 10.50
CA ILE A 156 8.92 14.77 10.88
C ILE A 156 7.75 14.90 9.90
N ASP A 157 6.74 15.71 10.26
CA ASP A 157 5.61 16.09 9.38
C ASP A 157 4.68 14.92 8.95
N PHE A 158 4.62 13.86 9.77
CA PHE A 158 3.71 12.73 9.58
C PHE A 158 2.30 13.01 10.14
N GLY A 159 1.32 12.27 9.66
CA GLY A 159 0.02 12.09 10.31
C GLY A 159 -0.99 13.21 10.16
N ILE A 160 -0.74 14.25 9.35
CA ILE A 160 -1.82 15.20 8.99
C ILE A 160 -2.62 14.60 7.86
N SER A 161 -3.85 14.18 8.16
CA SER A 161 -4.75 13.60 7.16
C SER A 161 -4.96 14.53 5.97
N THR A 162 -5.25 13.97 4.82
CA THR A 162 -5.57 14.76 3.62
C THR A 162 -6.73 15.72 3.90
N LYS A 163 -7.70 15.32 4.76
CA LYS A 163 -8.83 16.17 5.16
C LYS A 163 -8.34 17.39 5.94
N THR A 164 -7.62 17.21 7.03
CA THR A 164 -7.07 18.30 7.88
C THR A 164 -6.08 19.15 7.08
N ARG A 165 -5.24 18.55 6.25
CA ARG A 165 -4.32 19.26 5.36
C ARG A 165 -5.07 20.14 4.36
N ASN A 166 -6.16 19.66 3.78
CA ASN A 166 -7.01 20.45 2.87
C ASN A 166 -7.77 21.55 3.60
N THR A 167 -8.23 21.30 4.82
CA THR A 167 -8.85 22.30 5.69
C THR A 167 -7.86 23.42 6.02
N LEU A 168 -6.61 23.08 6.35
CA LEU A 168 -5.55 24.05 6.60
C LEU A 168 -5.11 24.80 5.32
N LYS A 169 -5.20 24.17 4.14
CA LYS A 169 -4.80 24.74 2.85
C LYS A 169 -5.87 25.65 2.21
N LYS A 170 -7.10 25.68 2.70
CA LYS A 170 -8.30 26.30 2.08
C LYS A 170 -8.03 27.05 0.77
N SER A 171 -8.45 26.40 -0.32
CA SER A 171 -8.50 26.83 -1.72
C SER A 171 -7.26 26.59 -2.58
N ASN A 172 -7.24 25.42 -3.20
CA ASN A 172 -7.07 25.32 -4.65
C ASN A 172 -7.69 23.98 -5.06
N LYS A 173 -8.89 24.04 -5.62
CA LYS A 173 -9.52 22.93 -6.33
C LYS A 173 -8.58 22.51 -7.46
N GLY A 174 -7.79 21.44 -7.25
CA GLY A 174 -6.91 20.91 -8.28
C GLY A 174 -5.58 20.31 -7.82
N ALA A 175 -5.13 20.47 -6.57
CA ALA A 175 -3.95 19.80 -6.10
C ALA A 175 -4.32 18.37 -5.66
N VAL A 176 -4.12 17.43 -6.55
CA VAL A 176 -4.19 15.98 -6.27
C VAL A 176 -3.03 15.65 -5.34
N GLY A 177 -3.34 15.13 -4.15
CA GLY A 177 -2.35 14.66 -3.20
C GLY A 177 -1.59 15.74 -2.41
N GLY A 178 -1.38 15.50 -1.13
CA GLY A 178 -0.76 16.47 -0.22
C GLY A 178 0.77 16.47 -0.15
N GLY A 179 1.47 15.71 -1.00
CA GLY A 179 2.94 15.56 -0.97
C GLY A 179 3.67 16.33 -2.08
N THR A 180 4.98 16.19 -2.12
CA THR A 180 5.83 16.70 -3.19
C THR A 180 5.80 15.71 -4.35
N PRO A 181 5.30 16.09 -5.55
CA PRO A 181 5.04 15.13 -6.64
C PRO A 181 6.26 14.28 -7.04
N TRP A 182 7.47 14.76 -6.83
CA TRP A 182 8.71 14.05 -7.15
C TRP A 182 8.90 12.74 -6.37
N TYR A 183 8.32 12.68 -5.13
CA TYR A 183 8.39 11.53 -4.23
C TYR A 183 7.05 10.81 -4.13
N MET A 184 6.12 11.05 -5.06
CA MET A 184 4.82 10.40 -5.04
C MET A 184 4.77 9.22 -6.00
N SER A 185 4.39 8.07 -5.49
CA SER A 185 4.08 6.88 -6.30
C SER A 185 2.84 7.10 -7.18
N VAL A 186 2.65 6.28 -8.20
CA VAL A 186 1.54 6.43 -9.15
C VAL A 186 0.17 6.35 -8.46
N GLU A 187 0.00 5.48 -7.50
CA GLU A 187 -1.24 5.31 -6.72
C GLU A 187 -1.53 6.51 -5.81
N SER A 188 -0.54 7.33 -5.47
CA SER A 188 -0.74 8.57 -4.71
C SER A 188 -1.50 9.63 -5.50
N PHE A 189 -1.57 9.50 -6.82
CA PHE A 189 -2.37 10.36 -7.70
C PHE A 189 -3.81 9.85 -7.89
N GLY A 190 -4.23 8.82 -7.13
CA GLY A 190 -5.58 8.27 -7.22
C GLY A 190 -5.82 7.39 -8.44
N ILE A 191 -4.76 6.94 -9.11
CA ILE A 191 -4.84 6.18 -10.35
C ILE A 191 -5.05 4.68 -10.07
N GLU A 192 -4.63 4.19 -8.90
CA GLU A 192 -4.72 2.78 -8.51
C GLU A 192 -5.05 2.66 -7.02
N SER A 193 -5.80 1.63 -6.63
CA SER A 193 -5.97 1.26 -5.22
C SER A 193 -4.81 0.36 -4.80
N SER A 194 -4.12 0.71 -3.73
CA SER A 194 -3.01 -0.08 -3.19
C SER A 194 -2.99 0.01 -1.68
N ASP A 195 -2.15 -0.79 -1.05
CA ASP A 195 -1.77 -0.57 0.34
C ASP A 195 -1.21 0.85 0.48
N ILE A 196 -1.86 1.66 1.34
CA ILE A 196 -1.46 3.05 1.57
C ILE A 196 -0.05 3.16 2.14
N HIS A 197 0.44 2.17 2.89
CA HIS A 197 1.78 2.13 3.46
C HIS A 197 2.86 1.93 2.40
N ALA A 198 2.55 1.21 1.32
CA ALA A 198 3.47 1.03 0.19
C ALA A 198 3.83 2.34 -0.53
N ARG A 199 3.04 3.41 -0.35
CA ARG A 199 3.35 4.76 -0.86
C ARG A 199 4.54 5.38 -0.15
N ASP A 200 4.64 5.21 1.18
CA ASP A 200 5.77 5.69 1.97
C ASP A 200 7.05 4.94 1.60
N ILE A 201 6.94 3.64 1.32
CA ILE A 201 8.09 2.82 0.88
C ILE A 201 8.62 3.30 -0.48
N TRP A 202 7.73 3.59 -1.44
CA TRP A 202 8.15 4.15 -2.72
C TRP A 202 8.82 5.53 -2.55
N ALA A 203 8.23 6.40 -1.74
CA ALA A 203 8.77 7.73 -1.43
C ALA A 203 10.14 7.62 -0.75
N PHE A 204 10.32 6.64 0.13
CA PHE A 204 11.61 6.34 0.74
C PHE A 204 12.62 5.83 -0.30
N GLY A 205 12.21 4.95 -1.22
CA GLY A 205 13.03 4.54 -2.36
C GLY A 205 13.48 5.71 -3.24
N ALA A 206 12.58 6.67 -3.52
CA ALA A 206 12.92 7.90 -4.26
C ALA A 206 13.88 8.81 -3.47
N THR A 207 13.72 8.88 -2.14
CA THR A 207 14.63 9.58 -1.23
C THR A 207 16.03 8.97 -1.26
N LEU A 208 16.16 7.65 -1.17
CA LEU A 208 17.44 6.95 -1.24
C LEU A 208 18.08 7.11 -2.61
N TYR A 209 17.29 7.02 -3.69
CA TYR A 209 17.78 7.24 -5.03
C TYR A 209 18.38 8.65 -5.18
N GLU A 210 17.70 9.69 -4.70
CA GLU A 210 18.20 11.08 -4.73
C GLU A 210 19.47 11.24 -3.88
N ILE A 211 19.54 10.65 -2.70
CA ILE A 211 20.73 10.69 -1.84
C ILE A 211 21.93 10.11 -2.60
N ILE A 212 21.75 8.99 -3.27
CA ILE A 212 22.82 8.28 -3.97
C ILE A 212 23.24 8.98 -5.26
N THR A 213 22.28 9.49 -6.05
CA THR A 213 22.56 9.97 -7.42
C THR A 213 22.61 11.49 -7.54
N GLY A 214 22.10 12.23 -6.56
CA GLY A 214 21.94 13.67 -6.61
C GLY A 214 20.62 14.15 -7.25
N ASP A 215 19.88 13.26 -7.93
CA ASP A 215 18.64 13.57 -8.65
C ASP A 215 17.50 12.62 -8.28
N VAL A 216 16.27 13.09 -8.40
CA VAL A 216 15.08 12.24 -8.20
C VAL A 216 14.90 11.29 -9.39
N PRO A 217 14.42 10.04 -9.17
CA PRO A 217 14.43 8.99 -10.19
C PRO A 217 13.54 9.27 -11.41
N PHE A 218 12.44 10.04 -11.23
CA PHE A 218 11.40 10.21 -12.25
C PHE A 218 11.01 11.69 -12.48
N GLY A 219 11.83 12.63 -12.03
CA GLY A 219 11.60 14.07 -12.20
C GLY A 219 10.32 14.56 -11.54
N GLN A 220 9.71 15.62 -12.11
CA GLN A 220 8.64 16.38 -11.47
C GLN A 220 7.31 15.62 -11.24
N TYR A 221 7.08 14.52 -11.93
CA TYR A 221 5.81 13.77 -11.86
C TYR A 221 5.95 12.40 -11.19
N GLY A 222 7.13 12.07 -10.64
CA GLY A 222 7.34 10.86 -9.84
C GLY A 222 6.79 9.58 -10.50
N GLY A 223 5.97 8.83 -9.79
CA GLY A 223 5.41 7.57 -10.24
C GLY A 223 4.57 7.64 -11.52
N VAL A 224 4.00 8.81 -11.87
CA VAL A 224 3.30 8.98 -13.15
C VAL A 224 4.29 8.88 -14.31
N THR A 225 5.48 9.50 -14.20
CA THR A 225 6.55 9.34 -15.18
C THR A 225 7.03 7.90 -15.24
N GLN A 226 7.21 7.24 -14.09
CA GLN A 226 7.59 5.83 -14.02
C GLN A 226 6.61 4.94 -14.78
N LYS A 227 5.30 5.13 -14.56
CA LYS A 227 4.25 4.38 -15.28
C LYS A 227 4.32 4.61 -16.79
N ALA A 228 4.48 5.86 -17.22
CA ALA A 228 4.62 6.20 -18.64
C ALA A 228 5.88 5.56 -19.30
N GLN A 229 6.89 5.24 -18.50
CA GLN A 229 8.13 4.57 -18.92
C GLN A 229 8.06 3.04 -18.72
N ASN A 230 6.87 2.46 -18.56
CA ASN A 230 6.66 1.02 -18.32
C ASN A 230 7.42 0.49 -17.10
N GLY A 231 7.50 1.28 -16.04
CA GLY A 231 8.13 0.90 -14.78
C GLY A 231 9.65 0.89 -14.78
N LYS A 232 10.31 1.33 -15.87
CA LYS A 232 11.77 1.33 -15.95
C LYS A 232 12.36 2.33 -14.96
N ILE A 233 13.19 1.83 -14.05
CA ILE A 233 13.92 2.64 -13.08
C ILE A 233 15.29 3.03 -13.70
N PRO A 234 15.72 4.32 -13.62
CA PRO A 234 17.03 4.71 -14.09
C PRO A 234 18.15 4.00 -13.29
N GLN A 235 19.27 3.72 -13.96
CA GLN A 235 20.36 2.98 -13.35
C GLN A 235 21.12 3.83 -12.32
N ILE A 236 21.39 3.24 -11.15
CA ILE A 236 22.32 3.78 -10.16
C ILE A 236 23.74 3.39 -10.56
N GLY A 237 24.69 4.34 -10.46
CA GLY A 237 26.11 4.13 -10.76
C GLY A 237 26.76 2.99 -9.98
N ASN A 238 28.05 2.73 -10.22
CA ASN A 238 28.75 1.60 -9.56
C ASN A 238 29.42 1.99 -8.24
N ASP A 239 29.15 3.19 -7.74
CA ASP A 239 29.78 3.74 -6.54
C ASP A 239 29.19 3.18 -5.23
N VAL A 240 28.14 2.40 -5.32
CA VAL A 240 27.49 1.73 -4.17
C VAL A 240 27.31 0.24 -4.45
N SER A 241 27.13 -0.53 -3.37
CA SER A 241 26.98 -1.99 -3.42
C SER A 241 25.78 -2.44 -4.26
N VAL A 242 25.84 -3.65 -4.79
CA VAL A 242 24.71 -4.27 -5.50
C VAL A 242 23.49 -4.45 -4.58
N GLU A 243 23.74 -4.72 -3.32
CA GLU A 243 22.71 -4.91 -2.31
C GLU A 243 21.91 -3.62 -2.08
N LEU A 244 22.60 -2.49 -1.92
CA LEU A 244 21.95 -1.18 -1.74
C LEU A 244 21.14 -0.78 -2.98
N LYS A 245 21.69 -0.97 -4.18
CA LYS A 245 20.95 -0.74 -5.44
C LYS A 245 19.69 -1.57 -5.50
N GLN A 246 19.77 -2.85 -5.16
CA GLN A 246 18.61 -3.75 -5.20
C GLN A 246 17.54 -3.32 -4.21
N LEU A 247 17.92 -2.90 -3.00
CA LEU A 247 16.98 -2.38 -2.01
C LEU A 247 16.23 -1.15 -2.55
N VAL A 248 16.93 -0.20 -3.17
CA VAL A 248 16.32 0.99 -3.77
C VAL A 248 15.38 0.61 -4.91
N TYR A 249 15.77 -0.32 -5.78
CA TYR A 249 14.94 -0.77 -6.90
C TYR A 249 13.68 -1.52 -6.42
N ASP A 250 13.80 -2.33 -5.37
CA ASP A 250 12.66 -3.02 -4.77
C ASP A 250 11.65 -2.01 -4.17
N CYS A 251 12.14 -0.97 -3.48
CA CYS A 251 11.26 0.10 -2.97
C CYS A 251 10.56 0.87 -4.10
N LEU A 252 11.24 1.07 -5.23
CA LEU A 252 10.71 1.77 -6.41
C LEU A 252 9.91 0.87 -7.36
N ALA A 253 9.60 -0.37 -6.99
CA ALA A 253 8.77 -1.24 -7.83
C ALA A 253 7.46 -0.52 -8.23
N LEU A 254 7.08 -0.63 -9.51
CA LEU A 254 5.88 0.04 -10.03
C LEU A 254 4.62 -0.47 -9.33
N ASN A 255 4.50 -1.79 -9.21
CA ASN A 255 3.40 -2.42 -8.48
C ASN A 255 3.66 -2.34 -6.96
N ALA A 256 2.73 -1.74 -6.23
CA ALA A 256 2.84 -1.55 -4.79
C ALA A 256 3.05 -2.86 -3.99
N TRP A 257 2.50 -3.98 -4.49
CA TRP A 257 2.61 -5.29 -3.85
C TRP A 257 3.99 -5.95 -3.99
N ASP A 258 4.81 -5.47 -4.92
CA ASP A 258 6.17 -5.97 -5.14
C ASP A 258 7.19 -5.22 -4.26
N ARG A 259 6.77 -4.14 -3.58
CA ARG A 259 7.62 -3.37 -2.67
C ARG A 259 7.75 -4.09 -1.33
N PRO A 260 8.94 -4.03 -0.70
CA PRO A 260 9.09 -4.49 0.68
C PRO A 260 8.21 -3.66 1.61
N ASP A 261 7.76 -4.24 2.71
CA ASP A 261 7.24 -3.48 3.84
C ASP A 261 8.38 -2.91 4.72
N ALA A 262 8.03 -2.12 5.72
CA ALA A 262 9.00 -1.52 6.62
C ALA A 262 9.74 -2.58 7.46
N ASP A 263 9.09 -3.69 7.81
CA ASP A 263 9.71 -4.81 8.57
C ASP A 263 10.86 -5.44 7.76
N VAL A 264 10.64 -5.65 6.45
CA VAL A 264 11.66 -6.18 5.54
C VAL A 264 12.83 -5.20 5.39
N LEU A 265 12.56 -3.88 5.33
CA LEU A 265 13.62 -2.88 5.25
C LEU A 265 14.48 -2.85 6.52
N VAL A 266 13.84 -2.87 7.70
CA VAL A 266 14.54 -2.96 9.00
C VAL A 266 15.44 -4.19 9.02
N LYS A 267 14.88 -5.36 8.66
CA LYS A 267 15.62 -6.60 8.65
C LYS A 267 16.83 -6.56 7.71
N ARG A 268 16.65 -6.07 6.47
CA ARG A 268 17.76 -5.97 5.49
C ARG A 268 18.87 -5.05 6.00
N ALA A 269 18.52 -3.90 6.58
CA ALA A 269 19.50 -2.98 7.12
C ALA A 269 20.26 -3.57 8.32
N GLN A 270 19.56 -4.22 9.24
CA GLN A 270 20.16 -4.90 10.39
C GLN A 270 21.06 -6.07 9.99
N ASP A 271 20.62 -6.88 9.03
CA ASP A 271 21.42 -8.00 8.49
C ASP A 271 22.72 -7.46 7.87
N HIS A 272 22.66 -6.37 7.10
CA HIS A 272 23.83 -5.71 6.52
C HIS A 272 24.79 -5.17 7.60
N ILE A 273 24.28 -4.41 8.55
CA ILE A 273 25.07 -3.81 9.66
C ILE A 273 25.73 -4.93 10.50
N ALA A 274 25.06 -6.05 10.68
CA ALA A 274 25.59 -7.22 11.39
C ALA A 274 26.56 -8.05 10.56
N GLY A 275 26.82 -7.71 9.29
CA GLY A 275 27.67 -8.49 8.37
C GLY A 275 27.06 -9.83 7.98
N ILE A 276 25.73 -10.00 8.14
CA ILE A 276 25.01 -11.20 7.73
C ILE A 276 24.75 -11.07 6.23
N MET A 277 25.42 -11.92 5.42
CA MET A 277 25.16 -11.95 3.98
C MET A 277 23.69 -12.33 3.72
N PRO A 278 22.94 -11.53 2.93
CA PRO A 278 21.61 -11.93 2.51
C PRO A 278 21.69 -13.28 1.77
N PRO A 279 20.69 -14.16 1.93
CA PRO A 279 20.63 -15.36 1.12
C PRO A 279 20.67 -14.95 -0.36
N PRO A 280 21.40 -15.67 -1.21
CA PRO A 280 21.56 -15.30 -2.62
C PRO A 280 20.20 -15.04 -3.26
N SER A 281 20.11 -13.96 -4.05
CA SER A 281 18.87 -13.41 -4.60
C SER A 281 17.98 -14.48 -5.25
N HIS A 282 16.68 -14.25 -5.31
CA HIS A 282 15.69 -15.17 -5.89
C HIS A 282 16.07 -15.73 -7.28
N ASN A 283 16.89 -15.02 -8.03
CA ASN A 283 17.46 -15.49 -9.29
C ASN A 283 18.45 -16.66 -9.13
N TYR A 284 19.17 -16.75 -8.01
CA TYR A 284 20.04 -17.88 -7.74
C TYR A 284 19.25 -19.17 -7.55
N LYS A 285 18.11 -19.13 -6.85
CA LYS A 285 17.22 -20.29 -6.72
C LYS A 285 16.67 -20.72 -8.07
N LYS A 286 16.33 -19.78 -8.95
CA LYS A 286 15.92 -20.09 -10.33
C LYS A 286 17.08 -20.66 -11.14
N VAL A 287 18.28 -20.09 -11.04
CA VAL A 287 19.49 -20.62 -11.72
C VAL A 287 19.88 -21.99 -11.19
N LEU A 288 19.83 -22.21 -9.87
CA LEU A 288 20.10 -23.53 -9.26
C LEU A 288 19.03 -24.55 -9.66
N MET A 289 17.76 -24.15 -9.73
CA MET A 289 16.67 -24.98 -10.21
C MET A 289 16.85 -25.33 -11.70
N ILE A 290 17.25 -24.38 -12.53
CA ILE A 290 17.55 -24.62 -13.95
C ILE A 290 18.78 -25.54 -14.08
N LEU A 291 19.84 -25.31 -13.30
CA LEU A 291 21.02 -26.16 -13.30
C LEU A 291 20.70 -27.57 -12.79
N SER A 292 19.89 -27.73 -11.74
CA SER A 292 19.48 -29.04 -11.22
C SER A 292 18.63 -29.79 -12.24
N VAL A 293 17.73 -29.10 -12.96
CA VAL A 293 16.93 -29.67 -14.06
C VAL A 293 17.83 -30.09 -15.23
N LEU A 294 18.83 -29.26 -15.58
CA LEU A 294 19.81 -29.60 -16.63
C LEU A 294 20.67 -30.82 -16.27
N VAL A 295 21.10 -30.92 -15.00
CA VAL A 295 21.83 -32.09 -14.50
C VAL A 295 20.94 -33.33 -14.50
N LEU A 296 19.65 -33.19 -14.11
CA LEU A 296 18.69 -34.28 -14.12
C LEU A 296 18.39 -34.77 -15.54
N VAL A 297 18.23 -33.84 -16.49
CA VAL A 297 18.04 -34.17 -17.91
C VAL A 297 19.29 -34.84 -18.49
N ALA A 298 20.49 -34.36 -18.15
CA ALA A 298 21.74 -34.96 -18.58
C ALA A 298 21.92 -36.38 -17.99
N THR A 299 21.63 -36.55 -16.69
CA THR A 299 21.69 -37.90 -16.07
C THR A 299 20.64 -38.82 -16.66
N CYS A 300 19.41 -38.38 -16.91
CA CYS A 300 18.39 -39.16 -17.62
C CYS A 300 18.84 -39.54 -19.03
N PHE A 301 19.47 -38.63 -19.77
CA PHE A 301 19.93 -38.89 -21.14
C PHE A 301 21.07 -39.91 -21.18
N PHE A 302 22.01 -39.88 -20.20
CA PHE A 302 23.10 -40.80 -20.12
C PHE A 302 22.73 -42.18 -19.54
N THR A 303 21.69 -42.24 -18.67
CA THR A 303 21.24 -43.50 -18.05
C THR A 303 20.08 -44.16 -18.82
N TYR A 304 19.40 -43.42 -19.72
CA TYR A 304 18.27 -43.90 -20.51
C TYR A 304 18.55 -45.17 -21.31
N PRO A 305 19.73 -45.37 -21.97
CA PRO A 305 20.01 -46.62 -22.69
C PRO A 305 20.24 -47.84 -21.81
N TYR A 306 20.46 -47.65 -20.48
CA TYR A 306 20.82 -48.76 -19.56
C TYR A 306 19.65 -49.27 -18.72
N ILE A 307 18.49 -48.61 -18.71
CA ILE A 307 17.41 -48.86 -17.73
C ILE A 307 16.13 -49.45 -18.35
N ILE A 308 15.95 -49.45 -19.70
CA ILE A 308 14.69 -49.91 -20.27
C ILE A 308 14.85 -51.28 -20.96
N PRO A 309 14.32 -52.39 -20.37
CA PRO A 309 13.94 -53.57 -21.12
C PRO A 309 12.70 -53.28 -21.93
N GLU A 310 12.70 -53.68 -23.22
CA GLU A 310 11.52 -53.64 -24.09
C GLU A 310 10.31 -54.28 -23.43
N ASN A 311 9.34 -53.51 -22.99
CA ASN A 311 8.05 -54.04 -22.58
C ASN A 311 6.91 -53.37 -23.39
N LYS A 312 6.09 -54.25 -23.99
CA LYS A 312 4.93 -53.87 -24.81
C LYS A 312 3.91 -53.03 -24.00
N PRO A 313 3.31 -51.98 -24.56
CA PRO A 313 2.37 -51.13 -23.83
C PRO A 313 1.08 -51.87 -23.55
N HIS A 314 0.65 -51.92 -22.29
CA HIS A 314 -0.66 -52.38 -21.88
C HIS A 314 -1.76 -51.33 -22.30
N LYS A 315 -2.95 -51.81 -22.71
CA LYS A 315 -4.09 -50.96 -23.12
C LYS A 315 -4.57 -49.97 -22.10
N GLU A 316 -4.33 -50.17 -20.80
CA GLU A 316 -4.69 -49.24 -19.72
C GLU A 316 -3.93 -47.94 -19.76
N VAL A 317 -2.64 -47.93 -20.13
CA VAL A 317 -1.79 -46.73 -20.19
C VAL A 317 -2.30 -45.75 -21.28
N ALA A 318 -2.94 -46.26 -22.32
CA ALA A 318 -3.50 -45.38 -23.38
C ALA A 318 -4.76 -44.61 -22.95
N LEU A 319 -5.57 -45.16 -22.04
CA LEU A 319 -6.78 -44.50 -21.51
C LEU A 319 -6.41 -43.40 -20.53
N VAL A 320 -5.46 -43.65 -19.62
CA VAL A 320 -4.95 -42.67 -18.69
C VAL A 320 -4.27 -41.50 -19.40
N LYS A 321 -3.48 -41.74 -20.45
CA LYS A 321 -2.89 -40.68 -21.26
C LYS A 321 -3.95 -39.80 -21.96
N ARG A 322 -5.11 -40.33 -22.28
CA ARG A 322 -6.20 -39.58 -22.93
C ARG A 322 -6.85 -38.60 -21.95
N ASN A 323 -7.06 -38.98 -20.68
CA ASN A 323 -7.63 -38.12 -19.67
C ASN A 323 -6.64 -37.04 -19.26
N ASP A 324 -5.37 -37.35 -19.09
CA ASP A 324 -4.30 -36.39 -18.75
C ASP A 324 -4.20 -35.27 -19.79
N SER A 325 -4.25 -35.59 -21.07
CA SER A 325 -4.21 -34.59 -22.15
C SER A 325 -5.48 -33.74 -22.22
N VAL A 326 -6.65 -34.31 -21.98
CA VAL A 326 -7.94 -33.61 -21.93
C VAL A 326 -7.96 -32.65 -20.71
N TYR A 327 -7.49 -33.12 -19.57
CA TYR A 327 -7.36 -32.31 -18.34
C TYR A 327 -6.49 -31.09 -18.59
N LEU A 328 -5.27 -31.27 -19.08
CA LEU A 328 -4.34 -30.15 -19.32
C LEU A 328 -4.85 -29.17 -20.38
N ALA A 329 -5.56 -29.68 -21.42
CA ALA A 329 -6.19 -28.81 -22.41
C ALA A 329 -7.27 -27.91 -21.79
N LYS A 330 -8.13 -28.45 -20.93
CA LYS A 330 -9.13 -27.67 -20.18
C LYS A 330 -8.51 -26.66 -19.22
N ILE A 331 -7.43 -27.04 -18.51
CA ILE A 331 -6.72 -26.11 -17.64
C ILE A 331 -6.11 -24.96 -18.44
N ASN A 332 -5.46 -25.24 -19.58
CA ASN A 332 -4.93 -24.21 -20.47
C ASN A 332 -6.03 -23.27 -20.98
N GLU A 333 -7.21 -23.81 -21.35
CA GLU A 333 -8.37 -23.02 -21.77
C GLU A 333 -8.83 -22.07 -20.66
N ALA A 334 -8.98 -22.58 -19.42
CA ALA A 334 -9.38 -21.79 -18.26
C ALA A 334 -8.36 -20.68 -17.94
N VAL A 335 -7.07 -20.99 -17.99
CA VAL A 335 -5.99 -20.01 -17.76
C VAL A 335 -6.00 -18.95 -18.87
N SER A 336 -6.13 -19.33 -20.13
CA SER A 336 -6.17 -18.40 -21.26
C SER A 336 -7.34 -17.41 -21.18
N LEU A 337 -8.53 -17.87 -20.75
CA LEU A 337 -9.69 -17.00 -20.52
C LEU A 337 -9.40 -15.98 -19.42
N THR A 338 -8.73 -16.40 -18.34
CA THR A 338 -8.36 -15.49 -17.25
C THR A 338 -7.30 -14.48 -17.71
N GLU A 339 -6.30 -14.91 -18.49
CA GLU A 339 -5.26 -14.04 -19.03
C GLU A 339 -5.84 -12.97 -19.98
N SER A 340 -6.88 -13.29 -20.75
CA SER A 340 -7.56 -12.32 -21.61
C SER A 340 -8.19 -11.18 -20.82
N GLU A 341 -8.65 -11.46 -19.59
CA GLU A 341 -9.24 -10.46 -18.71
C GLU A 341 -8.17 -9.65 -17.93
N ILE A 342 -7.04 -10.27 -17.58
CA ILE A 342 -5.91 -9.59 -16.91
C ILE A 342 -5.32 -8.48 -17.78
N ASN A 343 -5.25 -8.68 -19.08
CA ASN A 343 -4.67 -7.73 -20.03
C ASN A 343 -5.56 -6.50 -20.28
N LYS A 344 -6.76 -6.43 -19.70
CA LYS A 344 -7.59 -5.23 -19.74
C LYS A 344 -7.01 -4.16 -18.81
N THR A 345 -6.95 -2.94 -19.30
CA THR A 345 -6.25 -1.80 -18.67
C THR A 345 -6.83 -1.38 -17.31
N GLU A 346 -8.09 -1.75 -17.02
CA GLU A 346 -8.79 -1.38 -15.79
C GLU A 346 -9.63 -2.55 -15.26
N LEU A 347 -9.60 -2.79 -13.95
CA LEU A 347 -10.43 -3.82 -13.29
C LEU A 347 -11.93 -3.56 -13.43
N SER A 348 -12.34 -2.30 -13.69
CA SER A 348 -13.72 -1.93 -14.01
C SER A 348 -14.23 -2.52 -15.31
N ASN A 349 -13.34 -2.84 -16.27
CA ASN A 349 -13.65 -3.33 -17.60
C ASN A 349 -13.54 -4.86 -17.74
N VAL A 350 -13.28 -5.55 -16.62
CA VAL A 350 -13.19 -7.01 -16.57
C VAL A 350 -14.59 -7.61 -16.72
N ASP A 351 -14.72 -8.65 -17.54
CA ASP A 351 -15.95 -9.42 -17.71
C ASP A 351 -16.01 -10.58 -16.70
N GLU A 352 -16.80 -10.41 -15.65
CA GLU A 352 -16.98 -11.42 -14.60
C GLU A 352 -17.55 -12.74 -15.14
N THR A 353 -18.32 -12.68 -16.22
CA THR A 353 -18.90 -13.90 -16.82
C THR A 353 -17.82 -14.76 -17.47
N THR A 354 -16.79 -14.15 -18.05
CA THR A 354 -15.62 -14.84 -18.57
C THR A 354 -14.81 -15.48 -17.44
N LEU A 355 -14.60 -14.77 -16.30
CA LEU A 355 -13.92 -15.33 -15.12
C LEU A 355 -14.71 -16.48 -14.48
N CYS A 356 -16.05 -16.37 -14.39
CA CYS A 356 -16.90 -17.46 -13.94
C CYS A 356 -16.80 -18.69 -14.86
N SER A 357 -16.73 -18.47 -16.17
CA SER A 357 -16.57 -19.54 -17.17
C SER A 357 -15.24 -20.25 -17.02
N ALA A 358 -14.15 -19.50 -16.83
CA ALA A 358 -12.83 -20.05 -16.56
C ALA A 358 -12.82 -20.93 -15.29
N ALA A 359 -13.41 -20.43 -14.20
CA ALA A 359 -13.50 -21.16 -12.94
C ALA A 359 -14.32 -22.47 -13.06
N ARG A 360 -15.39 -22.47 -13.87
CA ARG A 360 -16.18 -23.68 -14.16
C ARG A 360 -15.40 -24.71 -14.97
N ILE A 361 -14.70 -24.26 -16.02
CA ILE A 361 -13.85 -25.16 -16.82
C ILE A 361 -12.80 -25.82 -15.94
N TYR A 362 -12.19 -25.08 -15.00
CA TYR A 362 -11.25 -25.63 -14.03
C TYR A 362 -11.92 -26.65 -13.08
N ALA A 363 -13.09 -26.33 -12.54
CA ALA A 363 -13.84 -27.25 -11.68
C ALA A 363 -14.22 -28.55 -12.42
N ASP A 364 -14.69 -28.44 -13.67
CA ASP A 364 -15.00 -29.59 -14.52
C ASP A 364 -13.77 -30.43 -14.82
N ALA A 365 -12.63 -29.78 -15.13
CA ALA A 365 -11.35 -30.48 -15.31
C ALA A 365 -10.95 -31.25 -14.06
N SER A 366 -11.06 -30.60 -12.89
CA SER A 366 -10.69 -31.18 -11.59
C SER A 366 -11.48 -32.43 -11.19
N SER A 367 -12.62 -32.68 -11.84
CA SER A 367 -13.44 -33.87 -11.69
C SER A 367 -12.96 -35.07 -12.51
N LEU A 368 -12.02 -34.88 -13.46
CA LEU A 368 -11.49 -35.93 -14.28
C LEU A 368 -10.54 -36.84 -13.51
N ASP A 369 -10.61 -38.14 -13.79
CA ASP A 369 -9.66 -39.13 -13.27
C ASP A 369 -8.35 -39.06 -14.04
N VAL A 370 -7.34 -38.45 -13.41
CA VAL A 370 -6.01 -38.18 -13.95
C VAL A 370 -4.92 -38.53 -12.94
N THR A 371 -3.70 -38.66 -13.40
CA THR A 371 -2.56 -38.95 -12.49
C THR A 371 -2.29 -37.79 -11.54
N ASP A 372 -1.86 -38.10 -10.30
CA ASP A 372 -1.58 -37.10 -9.25
C ASP A 372 -0.59 -36.04 -9.72
N SER A 373 0.45 -36.45 -10.47
CA SER A 373 1.45 -35.53 -11.03
C SER A 373 0.85 -34.53 -12.02
N VAL A 374 -0.10 -34.97 -12.85
CA VAL A 374 -0.78 -34.07 -13.82
C VAL A 374 -1.77 -33.17 -13.11
N LYS A 375 -2.44 -33.66 -12.07
CA LYS A 375 -3.35 -32.88 -11.24
C LYS A 375 -2.62 -31.77 -10.48
N GLU A 376 -1.46 -32.08 -9.90
CA GLU A 376 -0.61 -31.09 -9.25
C GLU A 376 -0.13 -30.01 -10.22
N LYS A 377 0.31 -30.39 -11.43
CA LYS A 377 0.71 -29.46 -12.48
C LYS A 377 -0.45 -28.53 -12.87
N GLY A 378 -1.66 -29.07 -13.09
CA GLY A 378 -2.82 -28.27 -13.42
C GLY A 378 -3.21 -27.30 -12.31
N THR A 379 -3.11 -27.73 -11.05
CA THR A 379 -3.34 -26.87 -9.88
C THR A 379 -2.35 -25.72 -9.84
N GLN A 380 -1.05 -26.00 -10.05
CA GLN A 380 -0.01 -24.96 -10.10
C GLN A 380 -0.27 -23.93 -11.21
N MET A 381 -0.72 -24.36 -12.38
CA MET A 381 -1.09 -23.47 -13.49
C MET A 381 -2.29 -22.58 -13.15
N TRP A 382 -3.25 -23.09 -12.39
CA TRP A 382 -4.47 -22.36 -12.02
C TRP A 382 -4.25 -21.32 -10.91
N VAL A 383 -3.20 -21.43 -10.08
CA VAL A 383 -2.97 -20.53 -8.93
C VAL A 383 -2.99 -19.05 -9.31
N ALA A 384 -2.34 -18.66 -10.39
CA ALA A 384 -2.32 -17.27 -10.85
C ALA A 384 -3.72 -16.80 -11.25
N SER A 385 -4.50 -17.65 -11.95
CA SER A 385 -5.89 -17.36 -12.36
C SER A 385 -6.81 -17.19 -11.15
N GLN A 386 -6.66 -18.02 -10.12
CA GLN A 386 -7.41 -17.88 -8.87
C GLN A 386 -7.13 -16.55 -8.18
N GLN A 387 -5.87 -16.11 -8.14
CA GLN A 387 -5.51 -14.81 -7.57
C GLN A 387 -6.16 -13.63 -8.30
N VAL A 388 -6.37 -13.76 -9.62
CA VAL A 388 -7.06 -12.73 -10.39
C VAL A 388 -8.52 -12.66 -10.02
N ILE A 389 -9.21 -13.80 -9.95
CA ILE A 389 -10.61 -13.88 -9.53
C ILE A 389 -10.79 -13.25 -8.15
N ASP A 390 -9.90 -13.58 -7.20
CA ASP A 390 -9.91 -13.02 -5.85
C ASP A 390 -9.71 -11.50 -5.85
N LYS A 391 -8.79 -10.97 -6.68
CA LYS A 391 -8.53 -9.52 -6.81
C LYS A 391 -9.72 -8.78 -7.42
N VAL A 392 -10.31 -9.30 -8.48
CA VAL A 392 -11.47 -8.68 -9.11
C VAL A 392 -12.65 -8.65 -8.15
N TYR A 393 -12.88 -9.74 -7.42
CA TYR A 393 -13.92 -9.80 -6.38
C TYR A 393 -13.71 -8.73 -5.31
N ASP A 394 -12.50 -8.62 -4.73
CA ASP A 394 -12.17 -7.62 -3.72
C ASP A 394 -12.37 -6.19 -4.24
N TYR A 395 -11.95 -5.92 -5.47
CA TYR A 395 -12.16 -4.61 -6.10
C TYR A 395 -13.63 -4.26 -6.23
N LEU A 396 -14.43 -5.15 -6.80
CA LEU A 396 -15.85 -4.93 -7.01
C LEU A 396 -16.62 -4.78 -5.69
N TYR A 397 -16.29 -5.61 -4.70
CA TYR A 397 -16.88 -5.54 -3.38
C TYR A 397 -16.58 -4.18 -2.70
N ASN A 398 -15.31 -3.78 -2.66
CA ASN A 398 -14.89 -2.54 -2.04
C ASN A 398 -15.48 -1.31 -2.74
N LYS A 399 -15.57 -1.31 -4.07
CA LYS A 399 -16.25 -0.25 -4.84
C LYS A 399 -17.73 -0.18 -4.52
N GLY A 400 -18.40 -1.31 -4.37
CA GLY A 400 -19.79 -1.35 -3.93
C GLY A 400 -20.00 -0.69 -2.57
N VAL A 401 -19.10 -0.94 -1.59
CA VAL A 401 -19.12 -0.32 -0.27
C VAL A 401 -18.84 1.18 -0.38
N GLU A 402 -17.78 1.59 -1.07
CA GLU A 402 -17.39 2.99 -1.25
C GLU A 402 -18.53 3.84 -1.83
N TYR A 403 -19.16 3.36 -2.92
CA TYR A 403 -20.30 4.07 -3.52
C TYR A 403 -21.54 4.10 -2.61
N GLY A 404 -21.70 3.08 -1.76
CA GLY A 404 -22.76 3.07 -0.74
C GLY A 404 -22.57 4.14 0.33
N GLU A 405 -21.34 4.31 0.80
CA GLU A 405 -21.00 5.31 1.83
C GLU A 405 -21.20 6.75 1.36
N ILE A 406 -20.93 7.03 0.10
CA ILE A 406 -21.13 8.37 -0.50
C ILE A 406 -22.55 8.59 -1.05
N GLY A 407 -23.48 7.64 -0.84
CA GLY A 407 -24.88 7.75 -1.26
C GLY A 407 -25.15 7.54 -2.75
N ALA A 408 -24.18 7.04 -3.51
CA ALA A 408 -24.33 6.69 -4.93
C ALA A 408 -24.99 5.31 -5.11
N GLU A 409 -26.27 5.18 -4.74
CA GLU A 409 -27.01 3.92 -4.64
C GLU A 409 -26.99 3.06 -5.92
N SER A 410 -27.11 3.69 -7.11
CA SER A 410 -27.13 2.96 -8.39
C SER A 410 -25.79 2.30 -8.67
N ALA A 411 -24.69 3.03 -8.51
CA ALA A 411 -23.35 2.49 -8.69
C ALA A 411 -23.02 1.41 -7.66
N SER A 412 -23.36 1.65 -6.39
CA SER A 412 -23.18 0.67 -5.32
C SER A 412 -23.88 -0.65 -5.62
N LYS A 413 -25.15 -0.62 -6.08
CA LYS A 413 -25.90 -1.82 -6.47
C LYS A 413 -25.26 -2.56 -7.65
N GLU A 414 -24.76 -1.83 -8.62
CA GLU A 414 -24.11 -2.43 -9.77
C GLU A 414 -22.83 -3.16 -9.39
N PHE A 415 -21.90 -2.51 -8.68
CA PHE A 415 -20.67 -3.16 -8.22
C PHE A 415 -20.94 -4.33 -7.28
N SER A 416 -21.92 -4.20 -6.38
CA SER A 416 -22.32 -5.29 -5.49
C SER A 416 -22.87 -6.49 -6.28
N LYS A 417 -23.69 -6.27 -7.31
CA LYS A 417 -24.21 -7.34 -8.18
C LYS A 417 -23.07 -8.07 -8.90
N ARG A 418 -22.09 -7.35 -9.41
CA ARG A 418 -20.93 -7.91 -10.10
C ARG A 418 -20.04 -8.73 -9.15
N SER A 419 -19.80 -8.25 -7.92
CA SER A 419 -19.04 -9.00 -6.92
C SER A 419 -19.75 -10.32 -6.52
N VAL A 420 -21.08 -10.33 -6.42
CA VAL A 420 -21.85 -11.54 -6.09
C VAL A 420 -21.67 -12.64 -7.14
N LEU A 421 -21.53 -12.30 -8.43
CA LEU A 421 -21.28 -13.29 -9.48
C LEU A 421 -19.99 -14.10 -9.25
N LEU A 422 -18.96 -13.48 -8.68
CA LEU A 422 -17.68 -14.13 -8.39
C LEU A 422 -17.62 -14.80 -7.01
N SER A 423 -18.60 -14.56 -6.14
CA SER A 423 -18.56 -14.99 -4.73
C SER A 423 -18.39 -16.51 -4.53
N ASP A 424 -18.88 -17.32 -5.47
CA ASP A 424 -18.78 -18.78 -5.41
C ASP A 424 -17.41 -19.32 -5.85
N TYR A 425 -16.61 -18.48 -6.52
CA TYR A 425 -15.33 -18.87 -7.13
C TYR A 425 -14.11 -18.30 -6.41
N VAL A 426 -14.31 -17.44 -5.42
CA VAL A 426 -13.20 -16.91 -4.60
C VAL A 426 -12.78 -17.89 -3.50
N THR A 427 -11.54 -17.76 -3.05
CA THR A 427 -11.05 -18.58 -1.94
C THR A 427 -11.88 -18.34 -0.66
N SER A 428 -11.98 -19.35 0.18
CA SER A 428 -12.79 -19.27 1.41
C SER A 428 -12.38 -18.14 2.34
N SER A 429 -11.10 -17.75 2.33
CA SER A 429 -10.57 -16.62 3.10
C SER A 429 -11.03 -15.26 2.57
N LYS A 430 -11.50 -15.19 1.33
CA LYS A 430 -11.96 -13.96 0.66
C LYS A 430 -13.48 -13.81 0.63
N LYS A 431 -14.23 -14.88 0.89
CA LYS A 431 -15.71 -14.83 0.90
C LYS A 431 -16.21 -13.79 1.90
N ARG A 432 -16.93 -12.80 1.41
CA ARG A 432 -17.60 -11.76 2.20
C ARG A 432 -19.09 -11.83 1.91
N GLY A 433 -19.92 -11.48 2.89
CA GLY A 433 -21.37 -11.35 2.67
C GLY A 433 -21.66 -10.27 1.62
N SER A 434 -22.77 -10.41 0.87
CA SER A 434 -23.19 -9.37 -0.08
C SER A 434 -23.47 -8.06 0.67
N TYR A 435 -22.92 -6.95 0.15
CA TYR A 435 -23.21 -5.62 0.66
C TYR A 435 -24.60 -5.21 0.22
N ILE A 436 -25.56 -5.20 1.15
CA ILE A 436 -26.93 -4.74 0.90
C ILE A 436 -27.07 -3.36 1.55
N LEU A 437 -27.33 -2.34 0.74
CA LEU A 437 -27.70 -1.01 1.21
C LEU A 437 -29.03 -1.09 1.97
N HIS A 438 -28.97 -1.17 3.31
CA HIS A 438 -30.14 -0.90 4.10
C HIS A 438 -30.39 0.61 4.11
N LYS A 439 -31.50 1.01 3.50
CA LYS A 439 -32.03 2.37 3.61
C LYS A 439 -32.02 2.75 5.10
N LYS A 440 -31.22 3.72 5.51
CA LYS A 440 -31.37 4.38 6.81
C LYS A 440 -32.73 5.03 6.84
N THR A 441 -33.75 4.34 7.31
CA THR A 441 -34.96 4.98 7.76
C THR A 441 -34.58 5.74 9.02
N SER A 442 -34.73 7.06 8.94
CA SER A 442 -34.54 7.99 10.05
C SER A 442 -35.59 7.78 11.12
N ARG A 443 -35.41 6.75 11.93
CA ARG A 443 -36.02 6.60 13.26
C ARG A 443 -35.03 5.89 14.17
N PRO A 444 -34.70 6.42 15.35
CA PRO A 444 -33.94 5.69 16.33
C PRO A 444 -34.77 4.52 16.81
N VAL A 445 -34.42 3.32 16.42
CA VAL A 445 -34.96 2.11 17.07
C VAL A 445 -34.23 2.01 18.39
N SER A 446 -34.94 2.38 19.45
CA SER A 446 -34.58 2.03 20.83
C SER A 446 -34.35 0.52 20.91
N SER A 447 -33.17 0.13 21.31
CA SER A 447 -32.73 -1.24 21.55
C SER A 447 -33.67 -1.91 22.55
N PRO A 448 -34.37 -3.03 22.24
CA PRO A 448 -35.09 -3.84 23.19
C PRO A 448 -34.27 -5.09 23.53
N CYS A 449 -33.09 -4.94 24.09
CA CYS A 449 -32.37 -6.05 24.70
C CYS A 449 -31.47 -5.55 25.83
N SER A 450 -32.12 -4.98 26.86
CA SER A 450 -31.55 -4.95 28.21
C SER A 450 -32.47 -5.78 29.12
N GLY A 451 -32.05 -7.02 29.38
CA GLY A 451 -32.60 -7.86 30.45
C GLY A 451 -33.44 -9.02 29.95
N LYS A 452 -32.77 -10.16 29.69
CA LYS A 452 -33.13 -11.49 30.22
C LYS A 452 -32.23 -12.54 29.57
N THR A 453 -31.66 -13.34 30.41
CA THR A 453 -30.89 -14.56 30.11
C THR A 453 -31.77 -15.62 29.46
N GLY A 454 -31.29 -16.26 28.38
CA GLY A 454 -31.70 -17.57 27.89
C GLY A 454 -32.87 -17.54 26.91
N ILE A 455 -32.62 -18.16 25.77
CA ILE A 455 -33.55 -18.85 24.85
C ILE A 455 -33.34 -18.36 23.39
N ASP A 456 -32.81 -19.29 22.64
CA ASP A 456 -32.94 -19.59 21.20
C ASP A 456 -33.24 -18.46 20.19
N CYS A 457 -32.21 -18.13 19.40
CA CYS A 457 -32.38 -17.60 18.03
C CYS A 457 -32.46 -18.78 17.05
N PRO A 458 -33.51 -18.91 16.24
CA PRO A 458 -33.52 -19.92 15.18
C PRO A 458 -32.60 -19.48 14.03
N GLU A 459 -31.66 -20.35 13.72
CA GLU A 459 -30.86 -20.32 12.49
C GLU A 459 -31.78 -20.57 11.29
N SER A 460 -31.98 -19.54 10.45
CA SER A 460 -32.45 -19.74 9.09
C SER A 460 -31.28 -19.50 8.14
N TYR A 461 -30.55 -20.56 7.86
CA TYR A 461 -29.62 -20.63 6.74
C TYR A 461 -30.41 -20.57 5.44
N ILE A 462 -30.29 -19.45 4.71
CA ILE A 462 -30.67 -19.42 3.30
C ILE A 462 -29.43 -19.89 2.54
N THR A 463 -29.46 -21.15 2.09
CA THR A 463 -28.51 -21.64 1.10
C THR A 463 -28.77 -20.93 -0.24
N PRO A 464 -27.77 -20.33 -0.91
CA PRO A 464 -27.96 -19.79 -2.26
C PRO A 464 -28.26 -20.94 -3.22
N SER A 465 -29.36 -20.82 -3.97
CA SER A 465 -29.70 -21.79 -5.00
C SER A 465 -28.65 -21.77 -6.12
N LYS A 466 -28.35 -22.94 -6.66
CA LYS A 466 -27.40 -23.18 -7.76
C LYS A 466 -27.77 -22.47 -9.10
N ASP A 467 -28.87 -21.70 -9.12
CA ASP A 467 -29.46 -21.18 -10.36
C ASP A 467 -29.20 -19.69 -10.65
N SER A 468 -28.38 -18.99 -9.84
CA SER A 468 -28.21 -17.55 -9.99
C SER A 468 -27.45 -17.09 -11.26
N CYS A 469 -26.86 -18.02 -12.00
CA CYS A 469 -26.16 -17.71 -13.26
C CYS A 469 -26.97 -18.03 -14.54
N TYR A 470 -28.21 -18.52 -14.46
CA TYR A 470 -28.90 -19.07 -15.63
C TYR A 470 -30.04 -18.22 -16.20
N ASN A 471 -30.47 -17.14 -15.58
CA ASN A 471 -31.59 -16.34 -16.09
C ASN A 471 -31.23 -14.89 -16.33
N ASN A 472 -30.62 -14.58 -17.45
CA ASN A 472 -30.75 -13.29 -18.11
C ASN A 472 -30.98 -13.52 -19.62
N GLU A 473 -32.20 -13.94 -19.98
CA GLU A 473 -32.71 -13.68 -21.29
C GLU A 473 -32.96 -12.19 -21.48
N ILE A 474 -32.31 -11.61 -22.46
CA ILE A 474 -32.50 -10.24 -22.92
C ILE A 474 -33.94 -10.09 -23.41
N PRO A 475 -34.77 -9.16 -22.92
CA PRO A 475 -36.05 -8.89 -23.55
C PRO A 475 -35.79 -8.26 -24.91
N GLN A 476 -36.14 -8.98 -25.97
CA GLN A 476 -36.25 -8.39 -27.30
C GLN A 476 -37.30 -7.30 -27.27
N THR A 477 -36.89 -6.07 -27.55
CA THR A 477 -37.78 -4.96 -27.82
C THR A 477 -38.56 -5.27 -29.09
N ARG A 478 -39.86 -5.47 -28.96
CA ARG A 478 -40.81 -5.30 -30.05
C ARG A 478 -41.24 -3.85 -30.14
N LYS A 479 -40.96 -3.26 -31.29
CA LYS A 479 -41.55 -2.08 -31.92
C LYS A 479 -41.92 -0.86 -31.03
#